data_b06238e00a78c38de089c78e54ac210d
#
_entry.id   b06238e00a78c38de089c78e54ac210d
#
_cell.length_a   1.000
_cell.length_b   1.000
_cell.length_c   1.000
_cell.angle_alpha   90.00
_cell.angle_beta   90.00
_cell.angle_gamma   90.00
#
_symmetry.space_group_name_H-M   'P 1'
#
loop_
_entity.id
_entity.type
_entity.pdbx_description
1 polymer ?
#
loop_
_entity_poly.entity_id
_entity_poly.type
_entity_poly.pdbx_seq_one_letter_code
_entity_poly.pdbx_strand_id
1 'polypeptide(L)'
;MSNSLSPSVQKVQETLKTFGFQGQVMELESTTRTSAEAAQAVGCQVEQIAKSIVFRSKQTDKPILVIASGPNRINEKKIEALISEPIGKADANFVRQRAGFVIGGVPPVGHLEKIEIFIDEDLLKYDEIWAAAGTPNAVFKLTPSDLVKMTEGRVVSIK
;
A
#
# COMPACT_ATOMS: atom_id res chain seq x y z
N MET A 1 6.88 13.40 -26.16
CA MET A 1 5.80 13.12 -25.26
C MET A 1 6.32 12.74 -23.93
N SER A 2 5.99 13.51 -23.01
CA SER A 2 6.49 13.25 -21.68
C SER A 2 5.49 12.51 -20.83
N ASN A 3 4.56 11.82 -21.45
CA ASN A 3 3.51 11.14 -20.70
C ASN A 3 3.89 9.75 -20.26
N SER A 4 5.14 9.37 -20.48
CA SER A 4 5.57 8.05 -20.03
C SER A 4 5.75 8.08 -18.51
N LEU A 5 5.12 7.13 -17.86
CA LEU A 5 5.28 6.93 -16.43
C LEU A 5 6.68 6.40 -16.14
N SER A 6 7.16 6.60 -14.90
CA SER A 6 8.41 5.98 -14.49
C SER A 6 8.28 4.45 -14.52
N PRO A 7 9.41 3.71 -14.61
CA PRO A 7 9.33 2.24 -14.71
C PRO A 7 8.55 1.58 -13.58
N SER A 8 8.73 2.02 -12.35
CA SER A 8 7.99 1.45 -11.21
C SER A 8 6.50 1.70 -11.34
N VAL A 9 6.12 2.89 -11.79
CA VAL A 9 4.71 3.26 -11.94
C VAL A 9 4.09 2.50 -13.11
N GLN A 10 4.83 2.34 -14.22
CA GLN A 10 4.36 1.54 -15.34
C GLN A 10 4.06 0.10 -14.92
N LYS A 11 4.94 -0.47 -14.09
CA LYS A 11 4.75 -1.83 -13.61
C LYS A 11 3.45 -1.94 -12.80
N VAL A 12 3.16 -0.97 -11.96
CA VAL A 12 1.92 -0.96 -11.19
C VAL A 12 0.72 -0.83 -12.12
N GLN A 13 0.77 0.09 -13.09
CA GLN A 13 -0.33 0.27 -14.03
C GLN A 13 -0.61 -1.02 -14.80
N GLU A 14 0.42 -1.70 -15.25
CA GLU A 14 0.26 -2.96 -15.99
C GLU A 14 -0.31 -4.06 -15.08
N THR A 15 0.15 -4.12 -13.84
CA THR A 15 -0.35 -5.09 -12.88
C THR A 15 -1.84 -4.87 -12.61
N LEU A 16 -2.24 -3.61 -12.43
CA LEU A 16 -3.64 -3.27 -12.21
C LEU A 16 -4.51 -3.72 -13.37
N LYS A 17 -4.02 -3.57 -14.60
CA LYS A 17 -4.76 -4.02 -15.78
C LYS A 17 -4.98 -5.53 -15.79
N THR A 18 -4.03 -6.31 -15.27
CA THR A 18 -4.20 -7.76 -15.22
C THR A 18 -5.34 -8.18 -14.29
N PHE A 19 -5.72 -7.33 -13.36
CA PHE A 19 -6.86 -7.57 -12.48
C PHE A 19 -8.18 -7.05 -13.05
N GLY A 20 -8.15 -6.50 -14.28
CA GLY A 20 -9.32 -5.89 -14.86
C GLY A 20 -9.63 -4.50 -14.34
N PHE A 21 -8.70 -3.90 -13.60
CA PHE A 21 -8.87 -2.56 -13.04
C PHE A 21 -8.75 -1.53 -14.16
N GLN A 22 -9.76 -0.66 -14.27
CA GLN A 22 -9.80 0.31 -15.36
C GLN A 22 -9.35 1.71 -14.95
N GLY A 23 -9.05 1.90 -13.68
CA GLY A 23 -8.55 3.18 -13.19
C GLY A 23 -7.12 3.42 -13.67
N GLN A 24 -6.66 4.65 -13.49
CA GLN A 24 -5.34 5.05 -13.93
C GLN A 24 -4.50 5.54 -12.77
N VAL A 25 -3.20 5.23 -12.84
CA VAL A 25 -2.25 5.81 -11.89
C VAL A 25 -1.94 7.24 -12.28
N MET A 26 -1.65 8.06 -11.28
CA MET A 26 -1.31 9.47 -11.46
C MET A 26 0.03 9.74 -10.82
N GLU A 27 0.91 10.43 -11.55
CA GLU A 27 2.14 10.95 -10.97
C GLU A 27 1.91 12.41 -10.60
N LEU A 28 2.13 12.74 -9.33
CA LEU A 28 1.95 14.09 -8.81
C LEU A 28 3.26 14.86 -8.92
N GLU A 29 3.17 16.20 -8.96
CA GLU A 29 4.36 17.03 -9.12
C GLU A 29 5.28 16.98 -7.90
N SER A 30 4.69 16.79 -6.72
CA SER A 30 5.47 16.74 -5.48
C SER A 30 5.30 15.38 -4.81
N THR A 31 6.28 15.02 -3.97
CA THR A 31 6.20 13.76 -3.23
C THR A 31 5.08 13.84 -2.20
N THR A 32 4.49 12.67 -1.95
CA THR A 32 3.46 12.53 -0.93
C THR A 32 4.01 11.63 0.16
N ARG A 33 4.94 12.16 0.95
CA ARG A 33 5.63 11.39 1.99
C ARG A 33 4.73 11.03 3.15
N THR A 34 3.73 11.84 3.41
CA THR A 34 2.78 11.58 4.48
C THR A 34 1.39 11.39 3.91
N SER A 35 0.53 10.71 4.66
CA SER A 35 -0.86 10.56 4.26
C SER A 35 -1.57 11.91 4.16
N ALA A 36 -1.21 12.86 5.01
CA ALA A 36 -1.80 14.20 4.97
C ALA A 36 -1.44 14.92 3.67
N GLU A 37 -0.16 14.81 3.24
CA GLU A 37 0.27 15.41 1.98
C GLU A 37 -0.42 14.76 0.78
N ALA A 38 -0.55 13.44 0.81
CA ALA A 38 -1.24 12.72 -0.25
C ALA A 38 -2.71 13.14 -0.34
N ALA A 39 -3.38 13.21 0.81
CA ALA A 39 -4.79 13.61 0.86
C ALA A 39 -4.99 15.02 0.31
N GLN A 40 -4.12 15.94 0.66
CA GLN A 40 -4.19 17.31 0.17
C GLN A 40 -3.99 17.36 -1.34
N ALA A 41 -3.04 16.59 -1.84
CA ALA A 41 -2.71 16.58 -3.27
C ALA A 41 -3.86 16.07 -4.14
N VAL A 42 -4.60 15.08 -3.68
CA VAL A 42 -5.70 14.49 -4.46
C VAL A 42 -7.08 15.02 -4.06
N GLY A 43 -7.16 15.83 -2.99
CA GLY A 43 -8.41 16.45 -2.58
C GLY A 43 -9.35 15.52 -1.83
N CYS A 44 -8.82 14.62 -1.00
CA CYS A 44 -9.64 13.74 -0.18
C CYS A 44 -9.30 13.91 1.30
N GLN A 45 -10.01 13.17 2.16
CA GLN A 45 -9.71 13.13 3.58
C GLN A 45 -8.51 12.23 3.84
N VAL A 46 -7.74 12.52 4.88
CA VAL A 46 -6.56 11.72 5.19
C VAL A 46 -6.94 10.26 5.51
N GLU A 47 -8.13 10.06 6.05
CA GLU A 47 -8.63 8.72 6.34
C GLU A 47 -8.83 7.86 5.10
N GLN A 48 -8.95 8.49 3.93
CA GLN A 48 -9.12 7.78 2.66
C GLN A 48 -7.80 7.37 2.01
N ILE A 49 -6.69 7.70 2.63
CA ILE A 49 -5.38 7.27 2.16
C ILE A 49 -5.10 5.87 2.71
N ALA A 50 -4.87 4.93 1.80
CA ALA A 50 -4.51 3.56 2.14
C ALA A 50 -2.98 3.46 2.12
N LYS A 51 -2.36 3.67 3.28
CA LYS A 51 -0.90 3.65 3.38
C LYS A 51 -0.40 2.23 3.57
N SER A 52 0.60 1.86 2.79
CA SER A 52 1.19 0.53 2.81
C SER A 52 2.46 0.52 3.64
N ILE A 53 2.47 -0.27 4.71
CA ILE A 53 3.63 -0.38 5.59
C ILE A 53 4.09 -1.83 5.62
N VAL A 54 5.37 -2.05 5.31
CA VAL A 54 5.97 -3.37 5.30
C VAL A 54 6.63 -3.62 6.65
N PHE A 55 6.32 -4.76 7.24
CA PHE A 55 6.99 -5.26 8.44
C PHE A 55 7.79 -6.50 8.07
N ARG A 56 8.67 -6.89 8.98
CA ARG A 56 9.54 -8.05 8.81
C ARG A 56 9.36 -8.97 9.99
N SER A 57 9.08 -10.25 9.73
CA SER A 57 9.03 -11.24 10.80
C SER A 57 10.44 -11.40 11.39
N LYS A 58 10.55 -11.30 12.71
CA LYS A 58 11.83 -11.52 13.38
C LYS A 58 12.25 -12.98 13.41
N GLN A 59 11.31 -13.86 13.11
CA GLN A 59 11.50 -15.30 13.19
C GLN A 59 11.85 -15.91 11.84
N THR A 60 11.10 -15.55 10.81
CA THR A 60 11.23 -16.17 9.48
C THR A 60 11.72 -15.21 8.41
N ASP A 61 11.91 -13.94 8.74
CA ASP A 61 12.29 -12.89 7.78
C ASP A 61 11.25 -12.66 6.67
N LYS A 62 10.03 -13.14 6.86
CA LYS A 62 8.98 -12.88 5.86
C LYS A 62 8.54 -11.43 5.88
N PRO A 63 8.25 -10.84 4.72
CA PRO A 63 7.60 -9.52 4.69
C PRO A 63 6.12 -9.66 4.98
N ILE A 64 5.58 -8.70 5.70
CA ILE A 64 4.15 -8.59 5.97
C ILE A 64 3.74 -7.17 5.59
N LEU A 65 2.67 -7.04 4.83
CA LEU A 65 2.17 -5.74 4.41
C LEU A 65 0.89 -5.41 5.16
N VAL A 66 0.85 -4.26 5.81
CA VAL A 66 -0.35 -3.76 6.43
C VAL A 66 -0.77 -2.49 5.69
N ILE A 67 -2.00 -2.49 5.20
CA ILE A 67 -2.55 -1.34 4.49
C ILE A 67 -3.52 -0.65 5.44
N ALA A 68 -3.11 0.51 5.92
CA ALA A 68 -3.80 1.23 7.00
C ALA A 68 -4.42 2.52 6.51
N SER A 69 -5.56 2.90 7.08
CA SER A 69 -6.12 4.24 6.89
C SER A 69 -5.14 5.27 7.42
N GLY A 70 -4.98 6.39 6.69
CA GLY A 70 -3.91 7.35 6.89
C GLY A 70 -3.58 7.75 8.32
N PRO A 71 -4.56 8.14 9.15
CA PRO A 71 -4.24 8.58 10.51
C PRO A 71 -4.05 7.44 11.50
N ASN A 72 -4.37 6.20 11.13
CA ASN A 72 -4.33 5.08 12.06
C ASN A 72 -2.92 4.59 12.30
N ARG A 73 -2.62 4.31 13.57
CA ARG A 73 -1.38 3.66 13.96
C ARG A 73 -1.62 2.16 14.02
N ILE A 74 -0.64 1.40 13.54
CA ILE A 74 -0.73 -0.05 13.53
C ILE A 74 -0.28 -0.58 14.88
N ASN A 75 -1.15 -1.37 15.51
CA ASN A 75 -0.80 -2.09 16.73
C ASN A 75 -0.07 -3.36 16.33
N GLU A 76 1.26 -3.34 16.44
CA GLU A 76 2.09 -4.45 15.96
C GLU A 76 1.78 -5.75 16.68
N LYS A 77 1.38 -5.68 17.95
CA LYS A 77 1.04 -6.88 18.72
C LYS A 77 -0.18 -7.58 18.15
N LYS A 78 -1.13 -6.84 17.59
CA LYS A 78 -2.28 -7.46 16.94
C LYS A 78 -1.86 -8.22 15.69
N ILE A 79 -0.95 -7.63 14.91
CA ILE A 79 -0.45 -8.30 13.71
C ILE A 79 0.35 -9.54 14.12
N GLU A 80 1.18 -9.43 15.16
CA GLU A 80 1.93 -10.59 15.66
C GLU A 80 1.01 -11.73 16.06
N ALA A 81 -0.12 -11.42 16.71
CA ALA A 81 -1.07 -12.44 17.10
C ALA A 81 -1.70 -13.12 15.88
N LEU A 82 -1.93 -12.36 14.80
CA LEU A 82 -2.54 -12.91 13.60
C LEU A 82 -1.63 -13.86 12.84
N ILE A 83 -0.32 -13.60 12.83
CA ILE A 83 0.64 -14.42 12.11
C ILE A 83 1.41 -15.39 13.01
N SER A 84 1.24 -15.27 14.33
CA SER A 84 1.93 -16.09 15.33
C SER A 84 3.46 -15.96 15.28
N GLU A 85 3.94 -14.76 14.94
CA GLU A 85 5.36 -14.45 14.85
C GLU A 85 5.61 -13.02 15.31
N PRO A 86 6.75 -12.77 15.99
CA PRO A 86 7.10 -11.39 16.32
C PRO A 86 7.52 -10.63 15.05
N ILE A 87 7.16 -9.35 15.00
CA ILE A 87 7.49 -8.53 13.85
C ILE A 87 8.29 -7.30 14.29
N GLY A 88 8.99 -6.72 13.35
CA GLY A 88 9.73 -5.48 13.54
C GLY A 88 9.70 -4.65 12.29
N LYS A 89 10.33 -3.49 12.36
CA LYS A 89 10.42 -2.60 11.22
C LYS A 89 11.25 -3.22 10.12
N ALA A 90 10.82 -3.00 8.88
CA ALA A 90 11.58 -3.38 7.69
C ALA A 90 12.35 -2.16 7.23
N ASP A 91 13.67 -2.31 7.04
CA ASP A 91 14.47 -1.19 6.53
C ASP A 91 14.29 -1.03 5.02
N ALA A 92 14.85 0.05 4.46
CA ALA A 92 14.67 0.37 3.07
C ALA A 92 15.17 -0.73 2.13
N ASN A 93 16.29 -1.36 2.45
CA ASN A 93 16.84 -2.44 1.63
C ASN A 93 15.92 -3.66 1.63
N PHE A 94 15.42 -4.02 2.79
CA PHE A 94 14.50 -5.15 2.92
C PHE A 94 13.23 -4.91 2.08
N VAL A 95 12.65 -3.72 2.20
CA VAL A 95 11.44 -3.39 1.45
C VAL A 95 11.68 -3.46 -0.06
N ARG A 96 12.79 -2.87 -0.52
CA ARG A 96 13.12 -2.89 -1.94
C ARG A 96 13.36 -4.30 -2.46
N GLN A 97 14.09 -5.11 -1.70
CA GLN A 97 14.43 -6.47 -2.13
C GLN A 97 13.22 -7.40 -2.14
N ARG A 98 12.34 -7.25 -1.17
CA ARG A 98 11.23 -8.19 -1.01
C ARG A 98 9.96 -7.72 -1.72
N ALA A 99 9.63 -6.46 -1.65
CA ALA A 99 8.45 -5.91 -2.31
C ALA A 99 8.73 -5.42 -3.72
N GLY A 100 9.95 -4.94 -3.97
CA GLY A 100 10.33 -4.43 -5.28
C GLY A 100 10.09 -2.95 -5.48
N PHE A 101 9.75 -2.24 -4.41
CA PHE A 101 9.43 -0.81 -4.46
C PHE A 101 10.07 -0.11 -3.26
N VAL A 102 10.22 1.21 -3.36
CA VAL A 102 10.79 1.99 -2.27
C VAL A 102 9.73 2.29 -1.21
N ILE A 103 10.19 2.52 0.01
CA ILE A 103 9.30 2.95 1.10
C ILE A 103 8.57 4.23 0.67
N GLY A 104 7.28 4.29 0.95
CA GLY A 104 6.43 5.40 0.54
C GLY A 104 5.80 5.20 -0.82
N GLY A 105 6.35 4.30 -1.63
CA GLY A 105 5.81 3.99 -2.95
C GLY A 105 5.28 2.58 -3.10
N VAL A 106 5.26 1.79 -2.02
CA VAL A 106 4.82 0.39 -2.09
C VAL A 106 3.33 0.33 -2.43
N PRO A 107 2.99 -0.24 -3.60
CA PRO A 107 1.58 -0.40 -3.95
C PRO A 107 0.98 -1.62 -3.25
N PRO A 108 -0.35 -1.74 -3.26
CA PRO A 108 -0.98 -2.92 -2.66
C PRO A 108 -0.80 -4.20 -3.48
N VAL A 109 -0.37 -4.08 -4.74
CA VAL A 109 -0.20 -5.24 -5.65
C VAL A 109 1.10 -5.09 -6.44
N GLY A 110 1.53 -6.17 -7.09
CA GLY A 110 2.69 -6.13 -7.98
C GLY A 110 4.02 -6.38 -7.28
N HIS A 111 4.00 -6.97 -6.12
CA HIS A 111 5.21 -7.23 -5.34
C HIS A 111 6.07 -8.31 -5.99
N LEU A 112 7.38 -8.26 -5.71
CA LEU A 112 8.31 -9.24 -6.28
C LEU A 112 8.04 -10.67 -5.81
N GLU A 113 7.57 -10.81 -4.56
CA GLU A 113 7.18 -12.11 -4.05
C GLU A 113 5.81 -12.00 -3.42
N LYS A 114 5.18 -13.13 -3.14
CA LYS A 114 3.89 -13.12 -2.48
C LYS A 114 4.06 -12.67 -1.04
N ILE A 115 3.32 -11.63 -0.65
CA ILE A 115 3.38 -11.04 0.68
C ILE A 115 2.03 -11.23 1.35
N GLU A 116 2.04 -11.60 2.62
CA GLU A 116 0.81 -11.67 3.40
C GLU A 116 0.32 -10.25 3.68
N ILE A 117 -0.96 -9.98 3.40
CA ILE A 117 -1.51 -8.62 3.41
C ILE A 117 -2.67 -8.54 4.39
N PHE A 118 -2.61 -7.53 5.27
CA PHE A 118 -3.71 -7.18 6.17
C PHE A 118 -4.24 -5.82 5.79
N ILE A 119 -5.55 -5.67 5.81
CA ILE A 119 -6.24 -4.44 5.41
C ILE A 119 -7.01 -3.89 6.60
N ASP A 120 -6.78 -2.62 6.89
CA ASP A 120 -7.46 -1.89 7.95
C ASP A 120 -8.97 -1.83 7.65
N GLU A 121 -9.77 -2.35 8.58
CA GLU A 121 -11.22 -2.34 8.41
C GLU A 121 -11.77 -0.93 8.26
N ASP A 122 -11.09 0.08 8.79
CA ASP A 122 -11.55 1.47 8.68
C ASP A 122 -11.58 1.96 7.24
N LEU A 123 -10.76 1.38 6.35
CA LEU A 123 -10.78 1.75 4.94
C LEU A 123 -12.10 1.38 4.27
N LEU A 124 -12.81 0.41 4.79
CA LEU A 124 -14.06 -0.06 4.18
C LEU A 124 -15.23 0.88 4.43
N LYS A 125 -15.03 1.92 5.26
CA LYS A 125 -16.07 2.92 5.54
C LYS A 125 -16.27 3.93 4.39
N TYR A 126 -15.37 3.95 3.42
CA TYR A 126 -15.36 4.95 2.37
C TYR A 126 -15.70 4.34 1.02
N ASP A 127 -16.28 5.14 0.14
CA ASP A 127 -16.59 4.69 -1.22
C ASP A 127 -15.35 4.63 -2.09
N GLU A 128 -14.39 5.53 -1.82
CA GLU A 128 -13.15 5.62 -2.59
C GLU A 128 -11.97 5.83 -1.67
N ILE A 129 -10.87 5.19 -2.01
CA ILE A 129 -9.60 5.33 -1.28
C ILE A 129 -8.48 5.52 -2.29
N TRP A 130 -7.32 5.95 -1.81
CA TRP A 130 -6.15 6.22 -2.64
C TRP A 130 -4.96 5.44 -2.12
N ALA A 131 -4.22 4.80 -3.01
CA ALA A 131 -3.05 3.99 -2.65
C ALA A 131 -1.83 4.42 -3.45
N ALA A 132 -0.64 4.09 -2.94
CA ALA A 132 0.61 4.36 -3.63
C ALA A 132 0.71 3.49 -4.89
N ALA A 133 1.38 4.03 -5.90
CA ALA A 133 1.45 3.40 -7.22
C ALA A 133 2.90 3.22 -7.71
N GLY A 134 3.82 2.90 -6.80
CA GLY A 134 5.17 2.51 -7.18
C GLY A 134 6.27 3.49 -6.84
N THR A 135 5.94 4.75 -6.64
CA THR A 135 6.88 5.79 -6.19
C THR A 135 6.18 6.68 -5.18
N PRO A 136 6.94 7.46 -4.38
CA PRO A 136 6.32 8.31 -3.37
C PRO A 136 5.41 9.42 -3.91
N ASN A 137 5.46 9.71 -5.22
CA ASN A 137 4.60 10.72 -5.81
C ASN A 137 3.58 10.14 -6.79
N ALA A 138 3.41 8.84 -6.81
CA ALA A 138 2.42 8.20 -7.68
C ALA A 138 1.32 7.56 -6.86
N VAL A 139 0.08 7.77 -7.28
CA VAL A 139 -1.10 7.29 -6.55
C VAL A 139 -2.16 6.81 -7.54
N PHE A 140 -3.10 6.01 -7.05
CA PHE A 140 -4.27 5.66 -7.83
C PHE A 140 -5.48 5.53 -6.91
N LYS A 141 -6.64 5.80 -7.47
CA LYS A 141 -7.91 5.74 -6.75
C LYS A 141 -8.58 4.40 -7.01
N LEU A 142 -9.12 3.80 -5.96
CA LEU A 142 -9.83 2.53 -6.08
C LEU A 142 -10.90 2.46 -5.00
N THR A 143 -11.77 1.45 -5.10
CA THR A 143 -12.74 1.19 -4.05
C THR A 143 -12.14 0.22 -3.04
N PRO A 144 -12.62 0.23 -1.79
CA PRO A 144 -12.18 -0.79 -0.83
C PRO A 144 -12.45 -2.22 -1.32
N SER A 145 -13.54 -2.43 -2.05
CA SER A 145 -13.84 -3.74 -2.63
C SER A 145 -12.76 -4.17 -3.61
N ASP A 146 -12.30 -3.26 -4.47
CA ASP A 146 -11.19 -3.54 -5.39
C ASP A 146 -9.93 -3.90 -4.64
N LEU A 147 -9.65 -3.17 -3.55
CA LEU A 147 -8.47 -3.44 -2.75
C LEU A 147 -8.48 -4.87 -2.22
N VAL A 148 -9.60 -5.28 -1.63
CA VAL A 148 -9.72 -6.63 -1.07
C VAL A 148 -9.58 -7.69 -2.16
N LYS A 149 -10.24 -7.49 -3.30
CA LYS A 149 -10.18 -8.46 -4.40
C LYS A 149 -8.79 -8.61 -4.99
N MET A 150 -8.11 -7.49 -5.24
CA MET A 150 -6.80 -7.51 -5.89
C MET A 150 -5.71 -8.07 -4.99
N THR A 151 -5.79 -7.78 -3.69
CA THR A 151 -4.73 -8.19 -2.77
C THR A 151 -4.99 -9.55 -2.15
N GLU A 152 -6.26 -10.01 -2.13
CA GLU A 152 -6.69 -11.15 -1.34
C GLU A 152 -6.31 -10.99 0.13
N GLY A 153 -6.21 -9.73 0.56
CA GLY A 153 -5.82 -9.39 1.92
C GLY A 153 -6.91 -9.67 2.94
N ARG A 154 -6.48 -9.78 4.18
CA ARG A 154 -7.37 -10.04 5.29
C ARG A 154 -7.79 -8.73 5.94
N VAL A 155 -9.10 -8.48 6.01
CA VAL A 155 -9.62 -7.28 6.66
C VAL A 155 -9.64 -7.51 8.17
N VAL A 156 -8.97 -6.65 8.90
CA VAL A 156 -8.81 -6.81 10.36
C VAL A 156 -8.78 -5.46 11.04
N SER A 157 -8.97 -5.45 12.35
CA SER A 157 -8.70 -4.27 13.16
C SER A 157 -7.19 -4.19 13.41
N ILE A 158 -6.58 -3.06 13.06
CA ILE A 158 -5.13 -2.87 13.19
C ILE A 158 -4.77 -1.92 14.34
N LYS A 159 -5.76 -1.33 15.00
CA LYS A 159 -5.52 -0.37 16.08
C LYS A 159 -5.44 -1.01 17.44
#